data_5ce14970116b72ba1676606d7438285e
#
_entry.id   5ce14970116b72ba1676606d7438285e
#
_cell.length_a   1.000
_cell.length_b   1.000
_cell.length_c   1.000
_cell.angle_alpha   90.00
_cell.angle_beta   90.00
_cell.angle_gamma   90.00
#
_symmetry.space_group_name_H-M   'P 1'
#
loop_
_entity.id
_entity.type
_entity.pdbx_description
1 polymer ?
#
loop_
_entity_poly.entity_id
_entity_poly.type
_entity_poly.pdbx_seq_one_letter_code
_entity_poly.pdbx_strand_id
1 'polypeptide(L)'
;MAFPDFQPGSVWLVGAGPGDPGLLTLLALHALRQADHIVYDALVDERILDMANPAAVKEFAGKRGGRPSPAQEDISLRLVELGRQGLRVLRLKAGDPFVFGRGGEEALALVAAGLPFRVVPGITAGLAGPAYAGIPATHRTANQAVILVTGQSAGDGPDWAALAATKAPLILYMAWRGLGSIAAALIEGGLAADTAVAVICDATTPRQKVMTSTLATCAQDLADSGLAPPAIIVIGAIAELRGTLDWLGVASHG
;
A
#
# COMPACT_ATOMS: atom_id res chain seq x y z
N MET A 1 -4.24 -22.83 17.97
CA MET A 1 -4.67 -22.50 16.61
C MET A 1 -3.72 -23.18 15.65
N ALA A 2 -4.22 -24.04 14.74
CA ALA A 2 -3.36 -24.70 13.75
C ALA A 2 -3.31 -23.81 12.51
N PHE A 3 -2.12 -23.41 12.09
CA PHE A 3 -1.90 -22.73 10.82
C PHE A 3 -1.72 -23.76 9.69
N PRO A 4 -2.03 -23.39 8.43
CA PRO A 4 -1.73 -24.26 7.30
C PRO A 4 -0.23 -24.48 7.18
N ASP A 5 0.16 -25.68 6.77
CA ASP A 5 1.55 -26.02 6.57
C ASP A 5 2.13 -25.31 5.34
N PHE A 6 3.32 -24.73 5.48
CA PHE A 6 4.05 -24.11 4.39
C PHE A 6 4.94 -25.18 3.73
N GLN A 7 4.40 -25.81 2.69
CA GLN A 7 5.04 -26.95 2.04
C GLN A 7 6.30 -26.52 1.25
N PRO A 8 7.39 -27.33 1.27
CA PRO A 8 8.50 -27.15 0.34
C PRO A 8 8.02 -27.14 -1.12
N GLY A 9 8.65 -26.31 -1.95
CA GLY A 9 8.26 -26.15 -3.35
C GLY A 9 7.01 -25.30 -3.57
N SER A 10 6.48 -24.63 -2.53
CA SER A 10 5.36 -23.71 -2.66
C SER A 10 5.79 -22.26 -2.47
N VAL A 11 5.01 -21.34 -3.04
CA VAL A 11 5.23 -19.89 -2.95
C VAL A 11 4.06 -19.24 -2.22
N TRP A 12 4.32 -18.49 -1.15
CA TRP A 12 3.30 -17.73 -0.47
C TRP A 12 3.46 -16.23 -0.78
N LEU A 13 2.39 -15.62 -1.33
CA LEU A 13 2.30 -14.17 -1.57
C LEU A 13 1.70 -13.54 -0.31
N VAL A 14 2.51 -12.84 0.46
CA VAL A 14 2.17 -12.41 1.82
C VAL A 14 2.21 -10.91 1.94
N GLY A 15 1.14 -10.32 2.47
CA GLY A 15 1.10 -8.91 2.84
C GLY A 15 1.86 -8.65 4.13
N ALA A 16 2.82 -7.74 4.07
CA ALA A 16 3.57 -7.25 5.21
C ALA A 16 2.81 -6.20 6.04
N GLY A 17 1.64 -5.77 5.56
CA GLY A 17 0.97 -4.62 6.14
C GLY A 17 1.61 -3.29 5.78
N PRO A 18 1.15 -2.17 6.40
CA PRO A 18 1.47 -0.81 5.99
C PRO A 18 2.80 -0.26 6.55
N GLY A 19 3.45 -0.97 7.47
CA GLY A 19 4.73 -0.54 8.07
C GLY A 19 4.88 -0.88 9.56
N ASP A 20 3.82 -0.76 10.36
CA ASP A 20 3.84 -1.18 11.77
C ASP A 20 3.87 -2.72 11.86
N PRO A 21 4.91 -3.33 12.47
CA PRO A 21 4.96 -4.77 12.70
C PRO A 21 3.77 -5.34 13.49
N GLY A 22 3.16 -4.52 14.35
CA GLY A 22 1.95 -4.88 15.11
C GLY A 22 0.72 -5.12 14.23
N LEU A 23 0.76 -4.67 12.97
CA LEU A 23 -0.30 -4.89 11.98
C LEU A 23 -0.06 -6.10 11.08
N LEU A 24 1.01 -6.85 11.32
CA LEU A 24 1.26 -8.10 10.61
C LEU A 24 0.22 -9.14 11.02
N THR A 25 -0.35 -9.85 10.06
CA THR A 25 -1.27 -10.94 10.40
C THR A 25 -0.53 -12.10 11.06
N LEU A 26 -1.18 -12.84 11.95
CA LEU A 26 -0.60 -14.02 12.58
C LEU A 26 -0.16 -15.07 11.55
N LEU A 27 -0.88 -15.18 10.44
CA LEU A 27 -0.54 -16.11 9.35
C LEU A 27 0.70 -15.62 8.58
N ALA A 28 0.86 -14.31 8.38
CA ALA A 28 2.06 -13.74 7.77
C ALA A 28 3.30 -13.97 8.66
N LEU A 29 3.17 -13.78 9.99
CA LEU A 29 4.23 -14.07 10.94
C LEU A 29 4.61 -15.57 10.94
N HIS A 30 3.61 -16.46 10.86
CA HIS A 30 3.85 -17.89 10.73
C HIS A 30 4.64 -18.22 9.46
N ALA A 31 4.27 -17.64 8.32
CA ALA A 31 4.97 -17.81 7.05
C ALA A 31 6.41 -17.28 7.10
N LEU A 32 6.64 -16.10 7.68
CA LEU A 32 7.97 -15.51 7.87
C LEU A 32 8.91 -16.43 8.65
N ARG A 33 8.40 -17.10 9.69
CA ARG A 33 9.18 -18.00 10.54
C ARG A 33 9.51 -19.33 9.90
N GLN A 34 8.81 -19.72 8.84
CA GLN A 34 9.01 -21.01 8.17
C GLN A 34 9.69 -20.88 6.80
N ALA A 35 9.75 -19.69 6.22
CA ALA A 35 10.34 -19.47 4.92
C ALA A 35 11.83 -19.88 4.87
N ASP A 36 12.23 -20.52 3.78
CA ASP A 36 13.62 -20.77 3.43
C ASP A 36 14.21 -19.61 2.63
N HIS A 37 13.36 -18.94 1.80
CA HIS A 37 13.74 -17.81 0.97
C HIS A 37 12.64 -16.74 0.97
N ILE A 38 13.03 -15.49 1.21
CA ILE A 38 12.12 -14.33 1.28
C ILE A 38 12.51 -13.34 0.19
N VAL A 39 11.61 -13.15 -0.78
CA VAL A 39 11.73 -12.12 -1.83
C VAL A 39 10.86 -10.93 -1.42
N TYR A 40 11.45 -9.75 -1.19
CA TYR A 40 10.73 -8.61 -0.60
C TYR A 40 10.89 -7.28 -1.33
N ASP A 41 9.87 -6.42 -1.20
CA ASP A 41 9.79 -5.10 -1.83
C ASP A 41 10.45 -4.00 -1.00
N ALA A 42 10.75 -2.86 -1.63
CA ALA A 42 11.41 -1.71 -1.02
C ALA A 42 10.62 -1.04 0.13
N LEU A 43 9.30 -1.19 0.16
CA LEU A 43 8.43 -0.58 1.18
C LEU A 43 8.13 -1.53 2.36
N VAL A 44 8.72 -2.72 2.39
CA VAL A 44 8.64 -3.60 3.56
C VAL A 44 9.53 -3.05 4.67
N ASP A 45 8.97 -2.84 5.85
CA ASP A 45 9.73 -2.34 7.01
C ASP A 45 10.76 -3.40 7.48
N GLU A 46 11.98 -2.97 7.75
CA GLU A 46 13.07 -3.86 8.19
C GLU A 46 12.74 -4.61 9.47
N ARG A 47 11.99 -3.99 10.40
CA ARG A 47 11.54 -4.63 11.63
C ARG A 47 10.69 -5.89 11.38
N ILE A 48 9.97 -5.95 10.25
CA ILE A 48 9.22 -7.15 9.84
C ILE A 48 10.17 -8.23 9.32
N LEU A 49 11.21 -7.84 8.57
CA LEU A 49 12.23 -8.78 8.12
C LEU A 49 13.04 -9.39 9.28
N ASP A 50 13.18 -8.67 10.39
CA ASP A 50 13.84 -9.16 11.60
C ASP A 50 13.04 -10.23 12.34
N MET A 51 11.74 -10.33 12.07
CA MET A 51 10.86 -11.37 12.63
C MET A 51 10.92 -12.71 11.87
N ALA A 52 11.65 -12.75 10.75
CA ALA A 52 11.77 -13.91 9.90
C ALA A 52 12.68 -15.00 10.52
N ASN A 53 12.59 -16.20 9.95
CA ASN A 53 13.56 -17.25 10.25
C ASN A 53 14.99 -16.74 10.01
N PRO A 54 15.88 -16.78 11.02
CA PRO A 54 17.26 -16.30 10.87
C PRO A 54 18.05 -17.01 9.78
N ALA A 55 17.70 -18.27 9.46
CA ALA A 55 18.32 -19.05 8.40
C ALA A 55 17.78 -18.73 7.00
N ALA A 56 16.68 -17.95 6.89
CA ALA A 56 16.10 -17.61 5.60
C ALA A 56 17.02 -16.68 4.79
N VAL A 57 17.15 -16.96 3.50
CA VAL A 57 17.79 -16.05 2.56
C VAL A 57 16.85 -14.88 2.28
N LYS A 58 17.29 -13.64 2.46
CA LYS A 58 16.52 -12.42 2.21
C LYS A 58 16.98 -11.79 0.89
N GLU A 59 16.13 -11.82 -0.14
CA GLU A 59 16.39 -11.29 -1.49
C GLU A 59 15.56 -10.06 -1.76
N PHE A 60 16.22 -8.92 -2.01
CA PHE A 60 15.57 -7.66 -2.29
C PHE A 60 15.15 -7.58 -3.76
N ALA A 61 13.85 -7.42 -4.03
CA ALA A 61 13.26 -7.28 -5.36
C ALA A 61 12.84 -5.84 -5.72
N GLY A 62 13.13 -4.86 -4.86
CA GLY A 62 12.80 -3.46 -5.10
C GLY A 62 13.81 -2.70 -5.96
N LYS A 63 13.54 -1.43 -6.23
CA LYS A 63 14.49 -0.52 -6.89
C LYS A 63 15.64 -0.19 -5.96
N ARG A 64 16.86 -0.49 -6.36
CA ARG A 64 18.06 0.09 -5.73
C ARG A 64 18.48 1.31 -6.53
N GLY A 65 18.79 2.42 -5.83
CA GLY A 65 19.19 3.68 -6.45
C GLY A 65 20.23 3.47 -7.56
N GLY A 66 19.93 4.01 -8.75
CA GLY A 66 20.84 3.98 -9.91
C GLY A 66 20.87 2.68 -10.74
N ARG A 67 20.16 1.61 -10.35
CA ARG A 67 20.01 0.40 -11.18
C ARG A 67 18.59 0.30 -11.73
N PRO A 68 18.40 -0.25 -12.97
CA PRO A 68 17.08 -0.60 -13.45
C PRO A 68 16.37 -1.51 -12.44
N SER A 69 15.09 -1.24 -12.17
CA SER A 69 14.28 -2.17 -11.39
C SER A 69 14.17 -3.48 -12.17
N PRO A 70 14.24 -4.65 -11.52
CA PRO A 70 13.83 -5.88 -12.19
C PRO A 70 12.45 -5.67 -12.81
N ALA A 71 12.26 -6.13 -14.05
CA ALA A 71 10.94 -6.16 -14.63
C ALA A 71 10.04 -7.05 -13.77
N GLN A 72 8.73 -6.82 -13.77
CA GLN A 72 7.81 -7.69 -13.01
C GLN A 72 7.91 -9.15 -13.46
N GLU A 73 8.18 -9.36 -14.74
CA GLU A 73 8.43 -10.68 -15.31
C GLU A 73 9.65 -11.36 -14.66
N ASP A 74 10.74 -10.62 -14.41
CA ASP A 74 11.94 -11.15 -13.76
C ASP A 74 11.64 -11.61 -12.33
N ILE A 75 10.81 -10.86 -11.58
CA ILE A 75 10.40 -11.23 -10.24
C ILE A 75 9.56 -12.52 -10.28
N SER A 76 8.58 -12.58 -11.19
CA SER A 76 7.72 -13.75 -11.35
C SER A 76 8.53 -15.00 -11.73
N LEU A 77 9.47 -14.87 -12.68
CA LEU A 77 10.37 -15.95 -13.07
C LEU A 77 11.25 -16.39 -11.89
N ARG A 78 11.75 -15.44 -11.09
CA ARG A 78 12.55 -15.76 -9.90
C ARG A 78 11.77 -16.53 -8.85
N LEU A 79 10.51 -16.20 -8.61
CA LEU A 79 9.64 -16.96 -7.71
C LEU A 79 9.42 -18.40 -8.20
N VAL A 80 9.21 -18.57 -9.50
CA VAL A 80 9.06 -19.88 -10.13
C VAL A 80 10.35 -20.72 -10.00
N GLU A 81 11.52 -20.11 -10.25
CA GLU A 81 12.82 -20.78 -10.12
C GLU A 81 13.04 -21.29 -8.70
N LEU A 82 12.83 -20.43 -7.69
CA LEU A 82 13.02 -20.78 -6.28
C LEU A 82 12.03 -21.88 -5.83
N GLY A 83 10.76 -21.80 -6.26
CA GLY A 83 9.76 -22.84 -5.98
C GLY A 83 10.16 -24.20 -6.56
N ARG A 84 10.69 -24.23 -7.80
CA ARG A 84 11.18 -25.47 -8.45
C ARG A 84 12.40 -26.08 -7.77
N GLN A 85 13.15 -25.29 -7.00
CA GLN A 85 14.24 -25.79 -6.16
C GLN A 85 13.75 -26.49 -4.88
N GLY A 86 12.44 -26.58 -4.66
CA GLY A 86 11.85 -27.20 -3.48
C GLY A 86 11.87 -26.31 -2.23
N LEU A 87 12.11 -25.01 -2.36
CA LEU A 87 12.14 -24.08 -1.24
C LEU A 87 10.76 -23.64 -0.81
N ARG A 88 10.60 -23.27 0.48
CA ARG A 88 9.45 -22.50 0.97
C ARG A 88 9.71 -21.04 0.65
N VAL A 89 9.09 -20.54 -0.42
CA VAL A 89 9.34 -19.20 -0.94
C VAL A 89 8.28 -18.24 -0.42
N LEU A 90 8.71 -17.23 0.34
CA LEU A 90 7.88 -16.15 0.78
C LEU A 90 8.08 -14.94 -0.11
N ARG A 91 7.08 -14.53 -0.85
CA ARG A 91 7.01 -13.23 -1.54
C ARG A 91 6.36 -12.22 -0.59
N LEU A 92 7.16 -11.37 0.05
CA LEU A 92 6.71 -10.39 1.04
C LEU A 92 6.47 -9.03 0.39
N LYS A 93 5.24 -8.57 0.41
CA LYS A 93 4.78 -7.36 -0.27
C LYS A 93 4.27 -6.33 0.74
N ALA A 94 4.65 -5.07 0.60
CA ALA A 94 4.10 -4.00 1.44
C ALA A 94 2.57 -3.89 1.26
N GLY A 95 1.86 -3.63 2.34
CA GLY A 95 0.40 -3.59 2.36
C GLY A 95 -0.23 -4.96 2.14
N ASP A 96 -1.07 -5.06 1.12
CA ASP A 96 -1.77 -6.27 0.69
C ASP A 96 -1.28 -6.70 -0.71
N PRO A 97 -1.06 -8.00 -0.98
CA PRO A 97 -0.57 -8.48 -2.27
C PRO A 97 -1.47 -8.12 -3.46
N PHE A 98 -2.77 -8.02 -3.26
CA PHE A 98 -3.77 -7.84 -4.30
C PHE A 98 -4.33 -6.42 -4.41
N VAL A 99 -3.86 -5.48 -3.55
CA VAL A 99 -4.24 -4.06 -3.63
C VAL A 99 -3.08 -3.24 -4.19
N PHE A 100 -3.13 -2.95 -5.49
CA PHE A 100 -2.09 -2.23 -6.25
C PHE A 100 -0.67 -2.79 -6.11
N GLY A 101 -0.56 -4.06 -5.67
CA GLY A 101 0.71 -4.74 -5.41
C GLY A 101 1.16 -5.69 -6.53
N ARG A 102 0.43 -5.82 -7.64
CA ARG A 102 0.72 -6.73 -8.76
C ARG A 102 0.80 -8.22 -8.37
N GLY A 103 0.31 -8.59 -7.19
CA GLY A 103 0.30 -9.99 -6.73
C GLY A 103 -0.52 -10.93 -7.62
N GLY A 104 -1.52 -10.39 -8.35
CA GLY A 104 -2.28 -11.14 -9.34
C GLY A 104 -1.42 -11.64 -10.50
N GLU A 105 -0.49 -10.79 -10.99
CA GLU A 105 0.45 -11.16 -12.06
C GLU A 105 1.42 -12.25 -11.58
N GLU A 106 1.95 -12.12 -10.35
CA GLU A 106 2.82 -13.12 -9.71
C GLU A 106 2.07 -14.45 -9.53
N ALA A 107 0.81 -14.42 -9.06
CA ALA A 107 -0.03 -15.61 -8.90
C ALA A 107 -0.30 -16.32 -10.23
N LEU A 108 -0.61 -15.57 -11.31
CA LEU A 108 -0.83 -16.13 -12.64
C LEU A 108 0.42 -16.81 -13.19
N ALA A 109 1.61 -16.25 -12.95
CA ALA A 109 2.87 -16.88 -13.35
C ALA A 109 3.12 -18.21 -12.61
N LEU A 110 2.77 -18.28 -11.31
CA LEU A 110 2.86 -19.52 -10.52
C LEU A 110 1.89 -20.59 -11.02
N VAL A 111 0.64 -20.20 -11.35
CA VAL A 111 -0.34 -21.09 -11.97
C VAL A 111 0.18 -21.65 -13.29
N ALA A 112 0.69 -20.78 -14.16
CA ALA A 112 1.26 -21.19 -15.46
C ALA A 112 2.46 -22.15 -15.30
N ALA A 113 3.22 -22.02 -14.21
CA ALA A 113 4.34 -22.89 -13.89
C ALA A 113 3.94 -24.19 -13.17
N GLY A 114 2.66 -24.38 -12.82
CA GLY A 114 2.16 -25.55 -12.07
C GLY A 114 2.63 -25.59 -10.62
N LEU A 115 3.03 -24.45 -10.04
CA LEU A 115 3.51 -24.39 -8.66
C LEU A 115 2.38 -24.10 -7.67
N PRO A 116 2.33 -24.82 -6.53
CA PRO A 116 1.36 -24.52 -5.48
C PRO A 116 1.69 -23.15 -4.85
N PHE A 117 0.65 -22.35 -4.63
CA PHE A 117 0.81 -21.06 -3.99
C PHE A 117 -0.32 -20.77 -3.00
N ARG A 118 -0.09 -19.80 -2.13
CA ARG A 118 -1.08 -19.26 -1.19
C ARG A 118 -1.00 -17.75 -1.17
N VAL A 119 -2.15 -17.08 -1.07
CA VAL A 119 -2.22 -15.65 -0.77
C VAL A 119 -2.55 -15.48 0.70
N VAL A 120 -1.76 -14.66 1.39
CA VAL A 120 -2.01 -14.24 2.76
C VAL A 120 -2.25 -12.72 2.74
N PRO A 121 -3.50 -12.27 2.92
CA PRO A 121 -3.80 -10.85 2.94
C PRO A 121 -3.00 -10.08 4.00
N GLY A 122 -2.73 -8.82 3.71
CA GLY A 122 -2.20 -7.86 4.66
C GLY A 122 -3.11 -6.64 4.77
N ILE A 123 -2.91 -5.81 5.78
CA ILE A 123 -3.64 -4.55 5.88
C ILE A 123 -3.06 -3.59 4.86
N THR A 124 -3.88 -3.17 3.90
CA THR A 124 -3.45 -2.23 2.87
C THR A 124 -3.23 -0.83 3.45
N ALA A 125 -2.22 -0.11 2.95
CA ALA A 125 -1.87 1.24 3.44
C ALA A 125 -3.02 2.25 3.29
N GLY A 126 -3.87 2.09 2.28
CA GLY A 126 -5.03 2.97 2.08
C GLY A 126 -6.14 2.82 3.13
N LEU A 127 -6.14 1.76 3.93
CA LEU A 127 -7.05 1.63 5.08
C LEU A 127 -6.34 1.94 6.39
N ALA A 128 -5.12 1.44 6.58
CA ALA A 128 -4.40 1.63 7.81
C ALA A 128 -3.83 3.05 7.97
N GLY A 129 -3.35 3.67 6.90
CA GLY A 129 -2.83 5.04 6.94
C GLY A 129 -3.88 6.04 7.42
N PRO A 130 -5.06 6.11 6.80
CA PRO A 130 -6.16 6.93 7.30
C PRO A 130 -6.53 6.61 8.76
N ALA A 131 -6.65 5.35 9.14
CA ALA A 131 -6.96 4.96 10.52
C ALA A 131 -5.93 5.49 11.51
N TYR A 132 -4.64 5.40 11.20
CA TYR A 132 -3.54 5.94 12.02
C TYR A 132 -3.47 7.47 11.97
N ALA A 133 -4.11 8.10 10.99
CA ALA A 133 -4.26 9.54 10.91
C ALA A 133 -5.56 10.06 11.55
N GLY A 134 -6.35 9.19 12.21
CA GLY A 134 -7.64 9.57 12.78
C GLY A 134 -8.73 9.82 11.71
N ILE A 135 -8.60 9.22 10.53
CA ILE A 135 -9.53 9.36 9.42
C ILE A 135 -10.21 8.01 9.17
N PRO A 136 -11.48 7.83 9.53
CA PRO A 136 -12.20 6.61 9.21
C PRO A 136 -12.48 6.52 7.71
N ALA A 137 -12.23 5.38 7.08
CA ALA A 137 -12.53 5.16 5.66
C ALA A 137 -14.04 5.26 5.37
N THR A 138 -14.88 4.92 6.34
CA THR A 138 -16.33 5.07 6.28
C THR A 138 -16.88 5.70 7.55
N HIS A 139 -17.86 6.58 7.41
CA HIS A 139 -18.55 7.21 8.54
C HIS A 139 -20.03 7.40 8.22
N ARG A 140 -20.92 6.97 9.12
CA ARG A 140 -22.36 6.89 8.89
C ARG A 140 -23.00 8.20 8.37
N THR A 141 -22.48 9.35 8.79
CA THR A 141 -23.00 10.67 8.39
C THR A 141 -22.24 11.31 7.25
N ALA A 142 -21.04 10.81 6.90
CA ALA A 142 -20.20 11.42 5.88
C ALA A 142 -20.21 10.66 4.55
N ASN A 143 -20.25 9.31 4.59
CA ASN A 143 -20.17 8.50 3.37
C ASN A 143 -20.70 7.09 3.56
N GLN A 144 -21.21 6.49 2.47
CA GLN A 144 -21.65 5.09 2.41
C GLN A 144 -20.73 4.23 1.52
N ALA A 145 -19.77 4.85 0.86
CA ALA A 145 -18.80 4.21 -0.02
C ALA A 145 -17.44 4.90 0.11
N VAL A 146 -16.38 4.18 -0.20
CA VAL A 146 -15.02 4.72 -0.37
C VAL A 146 -14.40 4.07 -1.60
N ILE A 147 -13.64 4.83 -2.37
CA ILE A 147 -13.00 4.35 -3.59
C ILE A 147 -11.50 4.34 -3.38
N LEU A 148 -10.90 3.16 -3.55
CA LEU A 148 -9.45 3.00 -3.61
C LEU A 148 -9.03 3.14 -5.08
N VAL A 149 -8.14 4.08 -5.39
CA VAL A 149 -7.73 4.37 -6.76
C VAL A 149 -6.23 4.65 -6.84
N THR A 150 -5.59 4.30 -7.95
CA THR A 150 -4.19 4.65 -8.21
C THR A 150 -4.08 5.96 -8.99
N GLY A 151 -3.14 6.82 -8.60
CA GLY A 151 -2.77 8.01 -9.38
C GLY A 151 -1.79 7.71 -10.52
N GLN A 152 -1.33 6.46 -10.65
CA GLN A 152 -0.48 6.01 -11.76
C GLN A 152 -1.18 4.89 -12.52
N SER A 153 -1.20 4.99 -13.84
CA SER A 153 -1.68 3.92 -14.72
C SER A 153 -0.71 3.73 -15.89
N ALA A 154 -0.76 2.56 -16.51
CA ALA A 154 -0.01 2.27 -17.73
C ALA A 154 -0.71 2.80 -19.01
N GLY A 155 -1.89 3.42 -18.89
CA GLY A 155 -2.72 3.96 -19.98
C GLY A 155 -3.33 5.29 -19.58
N ASP A 156 -4.53 5.60 -20.10
CA ASP A 156 -5.23 6.89 -19.93
C ASP A 156 -5.58 7.25 -18.49
N GLY A 157 -5.41 6.31 -17.56
CA GLY A 157 -5.70 6.52 -16.14
C GLY A 157 -7.19 6.44 -15.79
N PRO A 158 -7.52 6.71 -14.50
CA PRO A 158 -8.91 6.76 -14.06
C PRO A 158 -9.67 7.94 -14.67
N ASP A 159 -10.95 7.75 -14.95
CA ASP A 159 -11.85 8.85 -15.28
C ASP A 159 -12.17 9.66 -14.02
N TRP A 160 -11.41 10.73 -13.80
CA TRP A 160 -11.53 11.59 -12.61
C TRP A 160 -12.86 12.30 -12.54
N ALA A 161 -13.47 12.65 -13.70
CA ALA A 161 -14.79 13.30 -13.73
C ALA A 161 -15.88 12.32 -13.27
N ALA A 162 -15.85 11.09 -13.75
CA ALA A 162 -16.76 10.04 -13.29
C ALA A 162 -16.58 9.75 -11.79
N LEU A 163 -15.35 9.73 -11.29
CA LEU A 163 -15.05 9.54 -9.86
C LEU A 163 -15.59 10.72 -9.03
N ALA A 164 -15.39 11.96 -9.48
CA ALA A 164 -15.92 13.16 -8.82
C ALA A 164 -17.45 13.12 -8.74
N ALA A 165 -18.13 12.70 -9.81
CA ALA A 165 -19.59 12.60 -9.86
C ALA A 165 -20.17 11.64 -8.80
N THR A 166 -19.41 10.66 -8.33
CA THR A 166 -19.85 9.74 -7.25
C THR A 166 -19.99 10.44 -5.91
N LYS A 167 -19.28 11.54 -5.67
CA LYS A 167 -19.11 12.23 -4.38
C LYS A 167 -18.61 11.32 -3.24
N ALA A 168 -18.18 10.10 -3.56
CA ALA A 168 -17.58 9.21 -2.59
C ALA A 168 -16.15 9.67 -2.26
N PRO A 169 -15.69 9.55 -1.00
CA PRO A 169 -14.30 9.81 -0.67
C PRO A 169 -13.35 8.92 -1.47
N LEU A 170 -12.24 9.50 -1.89
CA LEU A 170 -11.20 8.81 -2.64
C LEU A 170 -9.98 8.60 -1.76
N ILE A 171 -9.42 7.40 -1.82
CA ILE A 171 -8.14 7.05 -1.19
C ILE A 171 -7.15 6.72 -2.30
N LEU A 172 -6.18 7.61 -2.50
CA LEU A 172 -5.27 7.55 -3.62
C LEU A 172 -3.95 6.88 -3.24
N TYR A 173 -3.54 5.94 -4.06
CA TYR A 173 -2.20 5.35 -4.05
C TYR A 173 -1.37 5.94 -5.18
N MET A 174 -0.05 6.06 -4.97
CA MET A 174 0.91 6.49 -6.01
C MET A 174 0.55 7.83 -6.68
N ALA A 175 -0.17 8.72 -5.99
CA ALA A 175 -0.67 9.98 -6.54
C ALA A 175 0.25 11.19 -6.27
N TRP A 176 1.39 10.99 -5.61
CA TRP A 176 2.29 12.06 -5.17
C TRP A 176 2.62 13.09 -6.26
N ARG A 177 3.12 12.62 -7.40
CA ARG A 177 3.55 13.49 -8.51
C ARG A 177 2.40 14.08 -9.30
N GLY A 178 1.25 13.39 -9.30
CA GLY A 178 0.07 13.77 -10.07
C GLY A 178 -0.97 14.55 -9.26
N LEU A 179 -0.72 14.85 -7.97
CA LEU A 179 -1.76 15.41 -7.10
C LEU A 179 -2.40 16.68 -7.66
N GLY A 180 -1.60 17.60 -8.20
CA GLY A 180 -2.12 18.85 -8.78
C GLY A 180 -3.04 18.63 -9.98
N SER A 181 -2.67 17.76 -10.91
CA SER A 181 -3.51 17.45 -12.08
C SER A 181 -4.75 16.65 -11.67
N ILE A 182 -4.63 15.75 -10.70
CA ILE A 182 -5.78 15.01 -10.16
C ILE A 182 -6.76 15.97 -9.47
N ALA A 183 -6.27 16.89 -8.62
CA ALA A 183 -7.10 17.85 -7.94
C ALA A 183 -7.85 18.77 -8.93
N ALA A 184 -7.16 19.27 -9.97
CA ALA A 184 -7.77 20.06 -11.02
C ALA A 184 -8.89 19.28 -11.75
N ALA A 185 -8.62 18.04 -12.15
CA ALA A 185 -9.60 17.18 -12.84
C ALA A 185 -10.81 16.84 -11.95
N LEU A 186 -10.61 16.66 -10.64
CA LEU A 186 -11.71 16.44 -9.69
C LEU A 186 -12.58 17.69 -9.50
N ILE A 187 -11.97 18.89 -9.45
CA ILE A 187 -12.71 20.16 -9.39
C ILE A 187 -13.51 20.38 -10.69
N GLU A 188 -12.88 20.16 -11.84
CA GLU A 188 -13.55 20.23 -13.14
C GLU A 188 -14.71 19.22 -13.23
N GLY A 189 -14.54 18.03 -12.65
CA GLY A 189 -15.56 16.99 -12.52
C GLY A 189 -16.66 17.29 -11.50
N GLY A 190 -16.62 18.45 -10.82
CA GLY A 190 -17.69 18.97 -9.97
C GLY A 190 -17.49 18.78 -8.46
N LEU A 191 -16.31 18.38 -7.97
CA LEU A 191 -16.02 18.49 -6.54
C LEU A 191 -15.74 19.94 -6.16
N ALA A 192 -16.15 20.33 -4.97
CA ALA A 192 -15.91 21.68 -4.45
C ALA A 192 -14.40 21.91 -4.22
N ALA A 193 -13.91 23.11 -4.54
CA ALA A 193 -12.50 23.46 -4.40
C ALA A 193 -12.00 23.41 -2.94
N ASP A 194 -12.89 23.57 -1.98
CA ASP A 194 -12.65 23.47 -0.53
C ASP A 194 -12.79 22.04 0.02
N THR A 195 -13.05 21.04 -0.86
CA THR A 195 -13.08 19.63 -0.44
C THR A 195 -11.79 19.26 0.28
N ALA A 196 -11.92 18.70 1.48
CA ALA A 196 -10.81 18.37 2.34
C ALA A 196 -9.88 17.30 1.72
N VAL A 197 -8.59 17.50 1.90
CA VAL A 197 -7.52 16.60 1.49
C VAL A 197 -6.61 16.31 2.69
N ALA A 198 -6.25 15.05 2.88
CA ALA A 198 -5.20 14.66 3.82
C ALA A 198 -4.12 13.86 3.10
N VAL A 199 -2.86 14.24 3.26
CA VAL A 199 -1.68 13.51 2.76
C VAL A 199 -0.98 12.85 3.94
N ILE A 200 -0.87 11.52 3.91
CA ILE A 200 -0.34 10.71 4.99
C ILE A 200 0.93 10.04 4.50
N CYS A 201 2.08 10.53 4.98
CA CYS A 201 3.40 10.01 4.63
C CYS A 201 3.88 9.00 5.66
N ASP A 202 4.69 8.02 5.24
CA ASP A 202 5.27 6.97 6.10
C ASP A 202 4.22 6.34 7.04
N ALA A 203 3.02 6.09 6.51
CA ALA A 203 1.85 5.63 7.26
C ALA A 203 2.17 4.48 8.21
N THR A 204 1.66 4.56 9.44
CA THR A 204 1.79 3.57 10.53
C THR A 204 3.22 3.36 11.07
N THR A 205 4.20 4.08 10.56
CA THR A 205 5.57 4.04 11.11
C THR A 205 5.78 5.14 12.16
N PRO A 206 6.84 5.08 12.96
CA PRO A 206 7.21 6.18 13.86
C PRO A 206 7.53 7.51 13.15
N ARG A 207 7.72 7.49 11.84
CA ARG A 207 7.97 8.67 11.01
C ARG A 207 6.69 9.22 10.36
N GLN A 208 5.53 8.66 10.66
CA GLN A 208 4.28 9.12 10.07
C GLN A 208 4.11 10.63 10.22
N LYS A 209 3.81 11.29 9.12
CA LYS A 209 3.43 12.71 9.08
C LYS A 209 2.14 12.87 8.31
N VAL A 210 1.32 13.84 8.72
CA VAL A 210 0.04 14.11 8.07
C VAL A 210 -0.05 15.60 7.75
N MET A 211 -0.35 15.92 6.50
CA MET A 211 -0.71 17.26 6.04
C MET A 211 -2.21 17.29 5.74
N THR A 212 -2.90 18.31 6.19
CA THR A 212 -4.29 18.61 5.82
C THR A 212 -4.35 19.83 4.92
N SER A 213 -5.23 19.80 3.93
CA SER A 213 -5.35 20.84 2.92
C SER A 213 -6.73 20.78 2.26
N THR A 214 -6.93 21.51 1.17
CA THR A 214 -8.10 21.45 0.29
C THR A 214 -7.71 21.08 -1.13
N LEU A 215 -8.66 20.68 -1.98
CA LEU A 215 -8.37 20.41 -3.39
C LEU A 215 -7.74 21.62 -4.09
N ALA A 216 -8.15 22.85 -3.74
CA ALA A 216 -7.63 24.07 -4.36
C ALA A 216 -6.14 24.30 -4.06
N THR A 217 -5.66 23.92 -2.86
CA THR A 217 -4.33 24.29 -2.38
C THR A 217 -3.38 23.11 -2.20
N CYS A 218 -3.88 21.87 -2.18
CA CYS A 218 -3.11 20.69 -1.79
C CYS A 218 -1.81 20.49 -2.58
N ALA A 219 -1.75 20.88 -3.84
CA ALA A 219 -0.53 20.74 -4.64
C ALA A 219 0.57 21.70 -4.19
N GLN A 220 0.20 22.95 -3.91
CA GLN A 220 1.13 23.97 -3.41
C GLN A 220 1.56 23.65 -1.98
N ASP A 221 0.58 23.35 -1.11
CA ASP A 221 0.85 22.99 0.29
C ASP A 221 1.80 21.79 0.38
N LEU A 222 1.60 20.79 -0.51
CA LEU A 222 2.49 19.63 -0.58
C LEU A 222 3.91 20.01 -1.03
N ALA A 223 4.04 20.90 -2.00
CA ALA A 223 5.36 21.36 -2.48
C ALA A 223 6.13 22.10 -1.38
N ASP A 224 5.42 22.87 -0.55
CA ASP A 224 5.99 23.70 0.52
C ASP A 224 6.21 22.91 1.83
N SER A 225 5.58 21.74 1.97
CA SER A 225 5.54 20.97 3.22
C SER A 225 6.86 20.33 3.63
N GLY A 226 7.80 20.15 2.70
CA GLY A 226 9.01 19.34 2.92
C GLY A 226 8.74 17.85 3.17
N LEU A 227 7.52 17.38 2.95
CA LEU A 227 7.16 15.95 3.04
C LEU A 227 7.74 15.17 1.85
N ALA A 228 7.79 13.85 1.99
CA ALA A 228 8.29 12.94 0.96
C ALA A 228 7.46 11.65 0.90
N PRO A 229 7.38 10.99 -0.29
CA PRO A 229 6.76 9.67 -0.40
C PRO A 229 7.57 8.60 0.37
N PRO A 230 6.95 7.47 0.75
CA PRO A 230 5.63 7.02 0.29
C PRO A 230 4.46 7.72 1.00
N ALA A 231 3.35 7.89 0.28
CA ALA A 231 2.17 8.54 0.84
C ALA A 231 0.85 7.91 0.35
N ILE A 232 -0.15 7.98 1.21
CA ILE A 232 -1.56 7.77 0.91
C ILE A 232 -2.24 9.13 0.98
N ILE A 233 -3.13 9.43 0.02
CA ILE A 233 -3.86 10.69 -0.03
C ILE A 233 -5.35 10.40 0.09
N VAL A 234 -6.03 11.07 1.01
CA VAL A 234 -7.47 10.95 1.23
C VAL A 234 -8.14 12.26 0.78
N ILE A 235 -9.17 12.15 -0.06
CA ILE A 235 -9.95 13.29 -0.57
C ILE A 235 -11.41 13.08 -0.21
N GLY A 236 -12.01 14.06 0.42
CA GLY A 236 -13.45 14.06 0.77
C GLY A 236 -13.68 14.37 2.25
N ALA A 237 -14.96 14.54 2.61
CA ALA A 237 -15.40 14.98 3.93
C ALA A 237 -14.87 14.12 5.12
N ILE A 238 -14.54 12.86 4.89
CA ILE A 238 -13.93 12.00 5.93
C ILE A 238 -12.58 12.54 6.43
N ALA A 239 -11.84 13.29 5.60
CA ALA A 239 -10.55 13.87 5.99
C ALA A 239 -10.69 14.93 7.09
N GLU A 240 -11.83 15.62 7.19
CA GLU A 240 -12.13 16.60 8.23
C GLU A 240 -12.21 15.98 9.62
N LEU A 241 -12.60 14.71 9.71
CA LEU A 241 -12.75 14.00 10.98
C LEU A 241 -11.43 13.86 11.73
N ARG A 242 -10.29 14.00 11.04
CA ARG A 242 -8.97 14.02 11.67
C ARG A 242 -8.89 15.04 12.81
N GLY A 243 -9.43 16.25 12.61
CA GLY A 243 -9.38 17.31 13.63
C GLY A 243 -9.96 16.89 14.99
N THR A 244 -10.85 15.90 14.99
CA THR A 244 -11.50 15.38 16.21
C THR A 244 -10.94 14.01 16.64
N LEU A 245 -10.50 13.19 15.67
CA LEU A 245 -10.18 11.79 15.89
C LEU A 245 -8.66 11.49 15.86
N ASP A 246 -7.79 12.49 15.92
CA ASP A 246 -6.33 12.29 15.97
C ASP A 246 -5.88 11.67 17.30
N TRP A 247 -6.01 10.37 17.41
CA TRP A 247 -5.69 9.59 18.61
C TRP A 247 -4.18 9.37 18.82
N LEU A 248 -3.36 9.58 17.79
CA LEU A 248 -1.90 9.50 17.91
C LEU A 248 -1.26 10.84 18.27
N GLY A 249 -1.99 11.96 18.18
CA GLY A 249 -1.45 13.29 18.38
C GLY A 249 -0.32 13.65 17.41
N VAL A 250 -0.35 13.08 16.20
CA VAL A 250 0.66 13.37 15.16
C VAL A 250 0.42 14.78 14.64
N ALA A 251 1.36 15.69 14.91
CA ALA A 251 1.26 17.08 14.52
C ALA A 251 0.89 17.22 13.04
N SER A 252 -0.20 17.94 12.76
CA SER A 252 -0.51 18.40 11.41
C SER A 252 0.50 19.47 11.03
N HIS A 253 1.22 19.26 9.94
CA HIS A 253 2.00 20.31 9.30
C HIS A 253 0.97 21.09 8.46
N GLY A 254 0.52 22.23 8.97
CA GLY A 254 -0.28 23.21 8.27
C GLY A 254 0.59 24.27 7.64
#